data_bbb347dd52ad53dc350657b3a7608d3b
#
_entry.id   bbb347dd52ad53dc350657b3a7608d3b
#
_cell.length_a   1.000
_cell.length_b   1.000
_cell.length_c   1.000
_cell.angle_alpha   90.00
_cell.angle_beta   90.00
_cell.angle_gamma   90.00
#
_symmetry.space_group_name_H-M   'P 1'
#
loop_
_entity.id
_entity.type
_entity.pdbx_description
1 polymer ?
#
loop_
_entity_poly.entity_id
_entity_poly.type
_entity_poly.pdbx_seq_one_letter_code
_entity_poly.pdbx_strand_id
1 'polypeptide(L)'
;PIAAVCVGSLSLAAAGVLDGGAATVYHQIGGTRKAELESHGTVFIDEPLVMDGHLMTSTGPGTGIELALKLLEMLSTPKFAREIRDRMRIPTPSSRWYQTAQACCIGLA
;
A
#
# COMPACT_ATOMS: atom_id res chain seq x y z
N PRO A 1 10.07 1.27 8.78
CA PRO A 1 9.06 1.22 7.71
C PRO A 1 8.53 2.62 7.36
N ILE A 2 8.13 2.78 6.12
CA ILE A 2 7.50 3.99 5.61
C ILE A 2 6.17 3.59 4.99
N ALA A 3 5.12 4.35 5.30
CA ALA A 3 3.79 4.06 4.80
C ALA A 3 3.13 5.33 4.27
N ALA A 4 2.40 5.21 3.16
CA ALA A 4 1.64 6.31 2.59
C ALA A 4 0.29 5.83 2.10
N VAL A 5 -0.71 6.64 2.30
CA VAL A 5 -2.08 6.37 1.87
C VAL A 5 -2.51 7.38 0.82
N CYS A 6 -3.29 6.92 -0.16
CA CYS A 6 -3.93 7.78 -1.15
C CYS A 6 -2.89 8.51 -2.02
N VAL A 7 -2.96 9.83 -2.10
CA VAL A 7 -1.99 10.63 -2.88
C VAL A 7 -0.66 10.84 -2.16
N GLY A 8 -0.54 10.41 -0.91
CA GLY A 8 0.71 10.48 -0.17
C GLY A 8 1.86 9.74 -0.82
N SER A 9 1.57 8.72 -1.63
CA SER A 9 2.59 8.01 -2.40
C SER A 9 3.36 8.92 -3.34
N LEU A 10 2.72 9.98 -3.86
CA LEU A 10 3.40 10.94 -4.75
C LEU A 10 4.48 11.71 -4.03
N SER A 11 4.30 12.00 -2.74
CA SER A 11 5.34 12.64 -1.92
C SER A 11 6.55 11.74 -1.76
N LEU A 12 6.32 10.44 -1.55
CA LEU A 12 7.40 9.48 -1.46
C LEU A 12 8.12 9.31 -2.81
N ALA A 13 7.35 9.29 -3.89
CA ALA A 13 7.92 9.22 -5.25
C ALA A 13 8.80 10.43 -5.54
N ALA A 14 8.33 11.63 -5.20
CA ALA A 14 9.09 12.87 -5.40
C ALA A 14 10.37 12.90 -4.57
N ALA A 15 10.37 12.26 -3.41
CA ALA A 15 11.55 12.14 -2.56
C ALA A 15 12.55 11.10 -3.07
N GLY A 16 12.21 10.32 -4.09
CA GLY A 16 13.10 9.32 -4.68
C GLY A 16 13.10 7.97 -3.97
N VAL A 17 12.33 7.81 -2.89
CA VAL A 17 12.37 6.56 -2.11
C VAL A 17 11.63 5.41 -2.79
N LEU A 18 10.82 5.68 -3.80
CA LEU A 18 10.10 4.66 -4.56
C LEU A 18 10.75 4.33 -5.89
N ASP A 19 11.86 4.97 -6.25
CA ASP A 19 12.53 4.74 -7.52
C ASP A 19 13.02 3.28 -7.62
N GLY A 20 12.67 2.62 -8.72
CA GLY A 20 13.00 1.22 -8.94
C GLY A 20 12.15 0.23 -8.17
N GLY A 21 11.25 0.69 -7.32
CA GLY A 21 10.36 -0.16 -6.52
C GLY A 21 8.94 -0.20 -7.06
N ALA A 22 8.05 -0.80 -6.27
CA ALA A 22 6.64 -0.94 -6.61
C ALA A 22 5.77 -0.24 -5.57
N ALA A 23 4.68 0.37 -6.03
CA ALA A 23 3.77 1.10 -5.17
C ALA A 23 2.40 1.25 -5.83
N THR A 24 1.44 1.69 -5.04
CA THR A 24 0.15 2.12 -5.55
C THR A 24 -0.12 3.56 -5.13
N VAL A 25 -1.15 4.15 -5.69
CA VAL A 25 -1.55 5.53 -5.44
C VAL A 25 -3.05 5.65 -5.69
N TYR A 26 -3.70 6.64 -5.09
CA TYR A 26 -5.06 6.96 -5.46
C TYR A 26 -5.13 7.35 -6.93
N HIS A 27 -6.00 6.69 -7.68
CA HIS A 27 -6.12 6.92 -9.11
C HIS A 27 -7.57 6.75 -9.54
N GLN A 28 -7.91 7.40 -10.64
CA GLN A 28 -9.23 7.31 -11.27
C GLN A 28 -9.06 7.17 -12.77
N ILE A 29 -10.05 6.60 -13.42
CA ILE A 29 -10.07 6.51 -14.90
C ILE A 29 -9.99 7.92 -15.47
N GLY A 30 -9.03 8.14 -16.38
CA GLY A 30 -8.78 9.44 -16.96
C GLY A 30 -7.98 10.41 -16.11
N GLY A 31 -7.60 10.01 -14.90
CA GLY A 31 -6.76 10.81 -14.02
C GLY A 31 -5.27 10.72 -14.34
N THR A 32 -4.46 11.53 -13.66
CA THR A 32 -3.03 11.67 -13.93
C THR A 32 -2.12 11.06 -12.89
N ARG A 33 -2.66 10.64 -11.75
CA ARG A 33 -1.84 10.23 -10.60
C ARG A 33 -1.01 8.97 -10.84
N LYS A 34 -1.57 8.01 -11.56
CA LYS A 34 -0.82 6.82 -11.95
C LYS A 34 0.41 7.20 -12.79
N ALA A 35 0.21 8.05 -13.80
CA ALA A 35 1.30 8.50 -14.65
C ALA A 35 2.33 9.31 -13.87
N GLU A 36 1.92 10.14 -12.93
CA GLU A 36 2.82 10.87 -12.06
C GLU A 36 3.69 9.92 -11.24
N LEU A 37 3.09 8.88 -10.65
CA LEU A 37 3.83 7.88 -9.89
C LEU A 37 4.87 7.19 -10.78
N GLU A 38 4.45 6.75 -11.96
CA GLU A 38 5.32 6.06 -12.91
C GLU A 38 6.44 6.96 -13.43
N SER A 39 6.21 8.26 -13.52
CA SER A 39 7.22 9.22 -13.98
C SER A 39 8.44 9.32 -13.04
N HIS A 40 8.30 8.86 -11.81
CA HIS A 40 9.39 8.81 -10.84
C HIS A 40 10.11 7.46 -10.79
N GLY A 41 9.92 6.62 -11.80
CA GLY A 41 10.60 5.33 -11.88
C GLY A 41 9.98 4.23 -11.03
N THR A 42 8.73 4.39 -10.62
CA THR A 42 8.01 3.43 -9.78
C THR A 42 7.12 2.53 -10.63
N VAL A 43 7.11 1.24 -10.32
CA VAL A 43 6.16 0.30 -10.94
C VAL A 43 4.82 0.43 -10.23
N PHE A 44 3.78 0.82 -10.96
CA PHE A 44 2.43 0.92 -10.41
C PHE A 44 1.78 -0.45 -10.30
N ILE A 45 1.22 -0.76 -9.13
CA ILE A 45 0.48 -1.99 -8.86
C ILE A 45 -0.95 -1.60 -8.46
N ASP A 46 -1.94 -2.10 -9.18
CA ASP A 46 -3.34 -1.79 -8.90
C ASP A 46 -3.93 -2.77 -7.88
N GLU A 47 -3.52 -2.59 -6.64
CA GLU A 47 -4.02 -3.35 -5.49
C GLU A 47 -4.31 -2.39 -4.33
N PRO A 48 -5.21 -2.76 -3.42
CA PRO A 48 -5.55 -1.87 -2.30
C PRO A 48 -4.35 -1.50 -1.44
N LEU A 49 -3.46 -2.45 -1.21
CA LEU A 49 -2.27 -2.27 -0.38
C LEU A 49 -1.09 -2.95 -1.07
N VAL A 50 -0.02 -2.21 -1.28
CA VAL A 50 1.21 -2.73 -1.89
C VAL A 50 2.33 -2.62 -0.88
N MET A 51 3.01 -3.74 -0.64
CA MET A 51 4.19 -3.80 0.21
C MET A 51 5.42 -4.07 -0.63
N ASP A 52 6.45 -3.27 -0.45
CA ASP A 52 7.73 -3.44 -1.11
C ASP A 52 8.84 -3.22 -0.08
N GLY A 53 9.31 -4.30 0.54
CA GLY A 53 10.23 -4.23 1.66
C GLY A 53 9.60 -3.51 2.85
N HIS A 54 10.22 -2.42 3.27
CA HIS A 54 9.72 -1.59 4.36
C HIS A 54 8.81 -0.45 3.90
N LEU A 55 8.52 -0.39 2.61
CA LEU A 55 7.64 0.62 2.03
C LEU A 55 6.25 0.04 1.85
N MET A 56 5.25 0.76 2.31
CA MET A 56 3.85 0.39 2.14
C MET A 56 3.08 1.56 1.55
N THR A 57 2.29 1.26 0.53
CA THR A 57 1.41 2.25 -0.08
C THR A 57 0.01 1.67 -0.22
N SER A 58 -1.01 2.51 -0.13
CA SER A 58 -2.39 2.08 -0.31
C SER A 58 -3.16 3.10 -1.15
N THR A 59 -4.21 2.63 -1.83
CA THR A 59 -4.85 3.41 -2.89
C THR A 59 -5.70 4.57 -2.40
N GLY A 60 -6.78 4.30 -1.74
CA GLY A 60 -7.76 5.34 -1.43
C GLY A 60 -7.93 5.55 0.07
N PRO A 61 -8.73 6.56 0.46
CA PRO A 61 -8.96 6.84 1.88
C PRO A 61 -9.50 5.63 2.64
N GLY A 62 -10.31 4.80 1.99
CA GLY A 62 -10.89 3.60 2.59
C GLY A 62 -9.87 2.52 2.93
N THR A 63 -8.65 2.61 2.45
CA THR A 63 -7.59 1.62 2.72
C THR A 63 -6.71 1.99 3.92
N GLY A 64 -6.92 3.17 4.52
CA GLY A 64 -6.05 3.69 5.58
C GLY A 64 -6.03 2.84 6.84
N ILE A 65 -7.17 2.25 7.22
CA ILE A 65 -7.25 1.41 8.42
C ILE A 65 -6.39 0.15 8.25
N GLU A 66 -6.48 -0.52 7.10
CA GLU A 66 -5.68 -1.72 6.85
C GLU A 66 -4.19 -1.38 6.77
N LEU A 67 -3.85 -0.27 6.15
CA LEU A 67 -2.47 0.21 6.13
C LEU A 67 -1.94 0.45 7.55
N ALA A 68 -2.73 1.11 8.39
CA ALA A 68 -2.33 1.39 9.77
C ALA A 68 -2.16 0.10 10.59
N LEU A 69 -3.05 -0.86 10.41
CA LEU A 69 -2.95 -2.15 11.11
C LEU A 69 -1.73 -2.94 10.65
N LYS A 70 -1.42 -2.89 9.35
CA LYS A 70 -0.23 -3.55 8.83
C LYS A 70 1.04 -2.90 9.35
N LEU A 71 1.06 -1.59 9.43
CA LEU A 71 2.18 -0.86 10.03
C LEU A 71 2.34 -1.22 11.50
N LEU A 72 1.23 -1.30 12.25
CA LEU A 72 1.25 -1.73 13.64
C LEU A 72 1.83 -3.14 13.78
N GLU A 73 1.43 -4.05 12.90
CA GLU A 73 1.98 -5.41 12.86
C GLU A 73 3.49 -5.40 12.68
N MET A 74 4.01 -4.59 11.76
CA MET A 74 5.44 -4.49 11.49
C MET A 74 6.22 -3.86 12.63
N LEU A 75 5.62 -2.92 13.35
CA LEU A 75 6.26 -2.23 14.48
C LEU A 75 6.12 -2.98 15.81
N SER A 76 5.26 -3.97 15.87
CA SER A 76 4.99 -4.75 17.08
C SER A 76 4.97 -6.24 16.74
N THR A 77 3.80 -6.87 16.80
CA THR A 77 3.63 -8.28 16.45
C THR A 77 2.32 -8.48 15.70
N PRO A 78 2.20 -9.55 14.87
CA PRO A 78 0.93 -9.91 14.25
C PRO A 78 -0.18 -10.16 15.28
N LYS A 79 0.17 -10.74 16.42
CA LYS A 79 -0.80 -11.00 17.48
C LYS A 79 -1.39 -9.72 18.04
N PHE A 80 -0.54 -8.73 18.31
CA PHE A 80 -1.01 -7.45 18.84
C PHE A 80 -1.91 -6.72 17.85
N ALA A 81 -1.55 -6.71 16.59
CA ALA A 81 -2.38 -6.11 15.54
C ALA A 81 -3.76 -6.79 15.45
N ARG A 82 -3.82 -8.12 15.56
CA ARG A 82 -5.10 -8.85 15.60
C ARG A 82 -5.93 -8.46 16.81
N GLU A 83 -5.31 -8.33 17.97
CA GLU A 83 -6.01 -7.91 19.19
C GLU A 83 -6.63 -6.50 19.03
N ILE A 84 -5.90 -5.58 18.44
CA ILE A 84 -6.40 -4.23 18.19
C ILE A 84 -7.55 -4.27 17.17
N ARG A 85 -7.42 -5.03 16.09
CA ARG A 85 -8.49 -5.23 15.12
C ARG A 85 -9.77 -5.70 15.81
N ASP A 86 -9.65 -6.72 16.66
CA ASP A 86 -10.80 -7.29 17.35
C ASP A 86 -11.46 -6.28 18.30
N ARG A 87 -10.65 -5.53 19.03
CA ARG A 87 -11.17 -4.50 19.94
C ARG A 87 -11.89 -3.38 19.21
N MET A 88 -11.39 -3.02 18.05
CA MET A 88 -11.99 -1.98 17.22
C MET A 88 -13.14 -2.48 16.36
N ARG A 89 -13.41 -3.79 16.37
CA ARG A 89 -14.46 -4.40 15.56
C ARG A 89 -14.26 -4.18 14.06
N ILE A 90 -13.01 -4.21 13.62
CA ILE A 90 -12.67 -4.04 12.20
C ILE A 90 -12.76 -5.40 11.52
N PRO A 91 -13.59 -5.56 10.48
CA PRO A 91 -13.70 -6.84 9.76
C PRO A 91 -12.36 -7.25 9.14
N THR A 92 -12.09 -8.55 9.12
CA THR A 92 -10.92 -9.08 8.44
C THR A 92 -11.11 -8.94 6.93
N PRO A 93 -10.16 -8.29 6.21
CA PRO A 93 -10.29 -8.16 4.77
C PRO A 93 -10.00 -9.48 4.06
N SER A 94 -10.34 -9.55 2.79
CA SER A 94 -10.00 -10.72 1.97
C SER A 94 -8.48 -10.81 1.79
N SER A 95 -8.00 -12.01 1.42
CA SER A 95 -6.58 -12.25 1.24
C SER A 95 -5.94 -11.36 0.17
N ARG A 96 -6.74 -10.81 -0.75
CA ARG A 96 -6.25 -9.91 -1.81
C ARG A 96 -5.62 -8.63 -1.25
N TRP A 97 -6.03 -8.21 -0.05
CA TRP A 97 -5.49 -6.99 0.56
C TRP A 97 -4.01 -7.06 0.89
N TYR A 98 -3.46 -8.26 1.01
CA TYR A 98 -2.10 -8.46 1.50
C TYR A 98 -1.16 -9.03 0.45
N GLN A 99 -1.48 -8.86 -0.81
CA GLN A 99 -0.57 -9.29 -1.86
C GLN A 99 0.66 -8.39 -1.87
N THR A 100 1.82 -9.01 -1.99
CA THR A 100 3.06 -8.26 -2.21
C THR A 100 3.10 -7.79 -3.66
N ALA A 101 3.93 -6.80 -3.94
CA ALA A 101 4.12 -6.31 -5.30
C ALA A 101 4.51 -7.45 -6.25
N GLN A 102 5.41 -8.33 -5.81
CA GLN A 102 5.86 -9.45 -6.62
C GLN A 102 4.74 -10.46 -6.88
N ALA A 103 3.97 -10.80 -5.86
CA ALA A 103 2.84 -11.72 -6.00
C ALA A 103 1.77 -11.15 -6.94
N CYS A 104 1.51 -9.85 -6.86
CA CYS A 104 0.57 -9.19 -7.75
C CYS A 104 1.03 -9.27 -9.20
N CYS A 105 2.31 -9.01 -9.48
CA CYS A 105 2.86 -9.08 -10.84
C CYS A 105 2.79 -10.50 -11.40
N ILE A 106 3.06 -11.51 -10.58
CA ILE A 106 2.95 -12.92 -10.97
C ILE A 106 1.50 -13.28 -11.25
N GLY A 107 0.58 -12.81 -10.41
CA GLY A 107 -0.84 -13.08 -10.57
C GLY A 107 -1.45 -12.49 -11.84
N LEU A 108 -0.83 -11.49 -12.42
CA LEU A 108 -1.26 -10.90 -13.69
C LEU A 108 -0.82 -11.73 -14.89
N ALA A 109 0.17 -12.55 -14.70
CA ALA A 109 0.64 -13.44 -15.76
C ALA A 109 -0.27 -14.65 -15.88
#